data_2b5ab44dccc479b98e3893d95a493222
#
_entry.id   2b5ab44dccc479b98e3893d95a493222
#
_cell.length_a   1.000
_cell.length_b   1.000
_cell.length_c   1.000
_cell.angle_alpha   90.00
_cell.angle_beta   90.00
_cell.angle_gamma   90.00
#
_symmetry.space_group_name_H-M   'P 1'
#
loop_
_entity.id
_entity.type
_entity.pdbx_description
1 polymer ?
#
loop_
_entity_poly.entity_id
_entity_poly.type
_entity_poly.pdbx_seq_one_letter_code
_entity_poly.pdbx_strand_id
1 'polypeptide(L)'
;MKIMKKKKNPKILIILMYSNHVMNNINKMRFKKSIRKARLCFRYWYDEDGIIELLNNLGDKLDAIIISGSDYRLVNRRSPKVPEIIFKHANKIHILAICYGMQYIAIRFGRLSNVRTRDVGYIRNYDKPLKIKYPFDIIKTKYRYNHNDIVTKVGKNINVVMKRKNMIDILYYKKKDILGIQFHPEYYKKSGKLFYNAWLSWLSNRNN
;
A
#
# COMPACT_ATOMS: atom_id res chain seq x y z
N MET A 1 32.27 -8.12 -21.94
CA MET A 1 30.94 -7.54 -22.29
C MET A 1 29.87 -8.14 -21.37
N LYS A 2 29.41 -7.43 -20.32
CA LYS A 2 28.36 -7.95 -19.43
C LYS A 2 27.02 -7.90 -20.18
N ILE A 3 26.46 -9.07 -20.49
CA ILE A 3 25.11 -9.16 -21.06
C ILE A 3 24.14 -8.60 -20.03
N MET A 4 23.59 -7.41 -20.32
CA MET A 4 22.51 -6.83 -19.50
C MET A 4 21.30 -7.77 -19.58
N LYS A 5 21.08 -8.58 -18.52
CA LYS A 5 19.85 -9.37 -18.39
C LYS A 5 18.65 -8.43 -18.52
N LYS A 6 17.82 -8.65 -19.55
CA LYS A 6 16.58 -7.89 -19.79
C LYS A 6 15.72 -7.95 -18.54
N LYS A 7 15.57 -6.82 -17.84
CA LYS A 7 14.84 -6.74 -16.56
C LYS A 7 13.38 -7.18 -16.79
N LYS A 8 12.99 -8.32 -16.24
CA LYS A 8 11.63 -8.85 -16.35
C LYS A 8 10.65 -7.88 -15.70
N ASN A 9 9.52 -7.57 -16.36
CA ASN A 9 8.49 -6.72 -15.75
C ASN A 9 7.99 -7.36 -14.45
N PRO A 10 8.08 -6.67 -13.31
CA PRO A 10 7.67 -7.21 -12.02
C PRO A 10 6.19 -7.60 -12.01
N LYS A 11 5.84 -8.64 -11.24
CA LYS A 11 4.47 -9.09 -11.00
C LYS A 11 3.99 -8.58 -9.66
N ILE A 12 2.84 -7.90 -9.66
CA ILE A 12 2.27 -7.29 -8.47
C ILE A 12 0.84 -7.79 -8.27
N LEU A 13 0.57 -8.33 -7.10
CA LEU A 13 -0.79 -8.62 -6.64
C LEU A 13 -1.36 -7.37 -5.97
N ILE A 14 -2.57 -6.97 -6.35
CA ILE A 14 -3.29 -5.84 -5.75
C ILE A 14 -4.57 -6.34 -5.11
N ILE A 15 -4.65 -6.20 -3.78
CA ILE A 15 -5.85 -6.50 -3.01
C ILE A 15 -6.71 -5.25 -2.95
N LEU A 16 -7.89 -5.33 -3.54
CA LEU A 16 -8.87 -4.25 -3.58
C LEU A 16 -9.77 -4.34 -2.34
N MET A 17 -9.77 -3.28 -1.52
CA MET A 17 -10.37 -3.26 -0.18
C MET A 17 -11.69 -2.47 -0.10
N TYR A 18 -12.26 -2.00 -1.21
CA TYR A 18 -13.50 -1.21 -1.20
C TYR A 18 -14.76 -2.07 -1.03
N SER A 19 -15.82 -1.47 -0.48
CA SER A 19 -17.10 -2.13 -0.19
C SER A 19 -17.86 -2.55 -1.45
N ASN A 20 -17.79 -1.74 -2.50
CA ASN A 20 -18.58 -1.95 -3.70
C ASN A 20 -17.72 -2.16 -4.95
N HIS A 21 -18.32 -2.85 -5.93
CA HIS A 21 -17.67 -3.23 -7.17
C HIS A 21 -17.27 -2.02 -8.03
N VAL A 22 -18.06 -0.95 -8.03
CA VAL A 22 -17.79 0.26 -8.81
C VAL A 22 -16.51 0.94 -8.32
N MET A 23 -16.37 1.12 -7.01
CA MET A 23 -15.17 1.72 -6.41
C MET A 23 -13.93 0.85 -6.62
N ASN A 24 -14.08 -0.47 -6.54
CA ASN A 24 -12.99 -1.41 -6.85
C ASN A 24 -12.55 -1.27 -8.32
N ASN A 25 -13.47 -1.17 -9.27
CA ASN A 25 -13.16 -0.98 -10.68
C ASN A 25 -12.48 0.37 -10.96
N ILE A 26 -12.95 1.45 -10.34
CA ILE A 26 -12.30 2.76 -10.43
C ILE A 26 -10.84 2.67 -9.96
N ASN A 27 -10.60 2.03 -8.82
CA ASN A 27 -9.23 1.86 -8.29
C ASN A 27 -8.37 0.96 -9.17
N LYS A 28 -8.92 -0.14 -9.68
CA LYS A 28 -8.24 -1.00 -10.67
C LYS A 28 -7.76 -0.19 -11.87
N MET A 29 -8.60 0.70 -12.39
CA MET A 29 -8.22 1.59 -13.50
C MET A 29 -7.13 2.61 -13.10
N ARG A 30 -7.20 3.18 -11.89
CA ARG A 30 -6.19 4.11 -11.37
C ARG A 30 -4.82 3.43 -11.27
N PHE A 31 -4.75 2.22 -10.70
CA PHE A 31 -3.51 1.44 -10.66
C PHE A 31 -2.96 1.14 -12.05
N LYS A 32 -3.79 0.67 -12.98
CA LYS A 32 -3.38 0.42 -14.38
C LYS A 32 -2.82 1.67 -15.07
N LYS A 33 -3.37 2.86 -14.80
CA LYS A 33 -2.88 4.13 -15.35
C LYS A 33 -1.57 4.58 -14.73
N SER A 34 -1.32 4.24 -13.48
CA SER A 34 -0.17 4.67 -12.68
C SER A 34 1.01 3.70 -12.74
N ILE A 35 0.74 2.39 -12.78
CA ILE A 35 1.76 1.33 -12.79
C ILE A 35 1.83 0.72 -14.20
N ARG A 36 2.74 1.22 -15.04
CA ARG A 36 2.84 0.76 -16.44
C ARG A 36 3.96 -0.25 -16.70
N LYS A 37 4.94 -0.35 -15.76
CA LYS A 37 6.14 -1.18 -15.91
C LYS A 37 6.06 -2.46 -15.09
N ALA A 38 4.83 -2.97 -14.84
CA ALA A 38 4.60 -4.18 -14.09
C ALA A 38 3.40 -4.96 -14.65
N ARG A 39 3.37 -6.26 -14.37
CA ARG A 39 2.20 -7.11 -14.59
C ARG A 39 1.33 -7.07 -13.35
N LEU A 40 0.07 -6.64 -13.48
CA LEU A 40 -0.84 -6.44 -12.36
C LEU A 40 -1.88 -7.57 -12.31
N CYS A 41 -1.95 -8.24 -11.17
CA CYS A 41 -3.00 -9.19 -10.80
C CYS A 41 -3.91 -8.51 -9.78
N PHE A 42 -5.21 -8.66 -9.88
CA PHE A 42 -6.17 -8.05 -8.96
C PHE A 42 -7.01 -9.12 -8.29
N ARG A 43 -7.21 -8.99 -6.96
CA ARG A 43 -8.15 -9.79 -6.16
C ARG A 43 -8.94 -8.85 -5.25
N TYR A 44 -10.17 -9.25 -4.93
CA TYR A 44 -10.97 -8.57 -3.91
C TYR A 44 -10.65 -9.14 -2.54
N TRP A 45 -10.76 -8.32 -1.51
CA TRP A 45 -10.44 -8.73 -0.14
C TRP A 45 -11.27 -9.94 0.35
N TYR A 46 -12.49 -10.10 -0.16
CA TYR A 46 -13.41 -11.20 0.16
C TYR A 46 -13.19 -12.47 -0.68
N ASP A 47 -12.32 -12.43 -1.67
CA ASP A 47 -11.90 -13.58 -2.50
C ASP A 47 -10.68 -14.27 -1.85
N GLU A 48 -10.87 -14.76 -0.61
CA GLU A 48 -9.76 -15.32 0.17
C GLU A 48 -9.20 -16.58 -0.48
N ASP A 49 -10.06 -17.47 -0.98
CA ASP A 49 -9.65 -18.71 -1.66
C ASP A 49 -8.85 -18.40 -2.93
N GLY A 50 -9.30 -17.45 -3.75
CA GLY A 50 -8.56 -17.03 -4.94
C GLY A 50 -7.24 -16.33 -4.62
N ILE A 51 -7.13 -15.66 -3.46
CA ILE A 51 -5.86 -15.11 -2.97
C ILE A 51 -4.91 -16.22 -2.54
N ILE A 52 -5.41 -17.21 -1.78
CA ILE A 52 -4.63 -18.36 -1.31
C ILE A 52 -4.10 -19.16 -2.52
N GLU A 53 -4.96 -19.50 -3.45
CA GLU A 53 -4.60 -20.21 -4.68
C GLU A 53 -3.50 -19.46 -5.46
N LEU A 54 -3.69 -18.15 -5.66
CA LEU A 54 -2.74 -17.32 -6.39
C LEU A 54 -1.38 -17.26 -5.68
N LEU A 55 -1.35 -17.13 -4.35
CA LEU A 55 -0.13 -17.08 -3.57
C LEU A 55 0.59 -18.43 -3.55
N ASN A 56 -0.14 -19.53 -3.48
CA ASN A 56 0.42 -20.89 -3.55
C ASN A 56 1.03 -21.15 -4.93
N ASN A 57 0.37 -20.73 -6.01
CA ASN A 57 0.81 -20.99 -7.38
C ASN A 57 1.90 -20.02 -7.88
N LEU A 58 1.88 -18.77 -7.40
CA LEU A 58 2.74 -17.69 -7.92
C LEU A 58 3.55 -16.99 -6.83
N GLY A 59 3.48 -17.39 -5.55
CA GLY A 59 4.12 -16.68 -4.45
C GLY A 59 5.61 -16.38 -4.72
N ASP A 60 6.35 -17.36 -5.16
CA ASP A 60 7.79 -17.20 -5.49
C ASP A 60 8.04 -16.38 -6.77
N LYS A 61 7.01 -16.07 -7.54
CA LYS A 61 7.06 -15.28 -8.78
C LYS A 61 6.45 -13.88 -8.64
N LEU A 62 5.94 -13.54 -7.45
CA LEU A 62 5.44 -12.20 -7.15
C LEU A 62 6.57 -11.34 -6.59
N ASP A 63 6.71 -10.15 -7.11
CA ASP A 63 7.70 -9.17 -6.64
C ASP A 63 7.14 -8.30 -5.51
N ALA A 64 5.82 -8.05 -5.51
CA ALA A 64 5.17 -7.26 -4.48
C ALA A 64 3.67 -7.53 -4.35
N ILE A 65 3.11 -7.15 -3.19
CA ILE A 65 1.68 -7.09 -2.92
C ILE A 65 1.31 -5.64 -2.58
N ILE A 66 0.22 -5.13 -3.15
CA ILE A 66 -0.38 -3.85 -2.75
C ILE A 66 -1.69 -4.13 -2.02
N ILE A 67 -1.83 -3.59 -0.80
CA ILE A 67 -3.10 -3.53 -0.07
C ILE A 67 -3.65 -2.13 -0.30
N SER A 68 -4.78 -2.01 -0.99
CA SER A 68 -5.34 -0.70 -1.38
C SER A 68 -5.94 0.06 -0.20
N GLY A 69 -6.34 1.31 -0.46
CA GLY A 69 -7.27 2.04 0.39
C GLY A 69 -8.66 1.41 0.39
N SER A 70 -9.54 1.92 1.27
CA SER A 70 -10.92 1.48 1.43
C SER A 70 -11.82 2.65 1.82
N ASP A 71 -13.12 2.50 1.61
CA ASP A 71 -14.19 3.34 2.16
C ASP A 71 -14.64 2.88 3.56
N TYR A 72 -14.18 1.73 4.01
CA TYR A 72 -14.41 1.25 5.36
C TYR A 72 -13.56 1.99 6.40
N ARG A 73 -14.04 1.95 7.66
CA ARG A 73 -13.33 2.47 8.83
C ARG A 73 -12.87 1.31 9.71
N LEU A 74 -11.59 1.28 10.04
CA LEU A 74 -11.00 0.19 10.84
C LEU A 74 -11.56 0.06 12.25
N VAL A 75 -12.09 1.15 12.80
CA VAL A 75 -12.74 1.17 14.12
C VAL A 75 -14.08 0.42 14.12
N ASN A 76 -14.65 0.10 12.98
CA ASN A 76 -15.89 -0.65 12.87
C ASN A 76 -15.61 -2.15 12.91
N ARG A 77 -16.34 -2.90 13.76
CA ARG A 77 -16.18 -4.36 13.89
C ARG A 77 -16.37 -5.15 12.59
N ARG A 78 -17.17 -4.60 11.64
CA ARG A 78 -17.48 -5.21 10.34
C ARG A 78 -16.50 -4.80 9.23
N SER A 79 -15.42 -4.12 9.57
CA SER A 79 -14.42 -3.71 8.57
C SER A 79 -13.71 -4.92 7.96
N PRO A 80 -13.43 -4.90 6.65
CA PRO A 80 -12.76 -6.00 5.97
C PRO A 80 -11.39 -6.26 6.58
N LYS A 81 -11.08 -7.54 6.74
CA LYS A 81 -9.75 -7.96 7.18
C LYS A 81 -8.89 -8.25 5.96
N VAL A 82 -7.63 -7.90 6.05
CA VAL A 82 -6.66 -8.36 5.07
C VAL A 82 -6.41 -9.85 5.32
N PRO A 83 -6.50 -10.73 4.32
CA PRO A 83 -6.28 -12.16 4.48
C PRO A 83 -4.92 -12.47 5.12
N GLU A 84 -4.92 -13.30 6.16
CA GLU A 84 -3.70 -13.62 6.95
C GLU A 84 -2.59 -14.26 6.12
N ILE A 85 -2.94 -14.98 5.07
CA ILE A 85 -1.98 -15.60 4.15
C ILE A 85 -1.00 -14.57 3.56
N ILE A 86 -1.44 -13.32 3.33
CA ILE A 86 -0.59 -12.23 2.82
C ILE A 86 0.58 -11.98 3.77
N PHE A 87 0.33 -11.99 5.08
CA PHE A 87 1.37 -11.74 6.09
C PHE A 87 2.29 -12.93 6.35
N LYS A 88 1.89 -14.15 5.98
CA LYS A 88 2.77 -15.32 5.96
C LYS A 88 3.86 -15.19 4.89
N HIS A 89 3.56 -14.53 3.78
CA HIS A 89 4.51 -14.24 2.70
C HIS A 89 5.30 -12.93 2.90
N ALA A 90 4.94 -12.09 3.88
CA ALA A 90 5.71 -10.91 4.25
C ALA A 90 7.13 -11.31 4.68
N ASN A 91 8.17 -10.66 4.21
CA ASN A 91 9.62 -10.90 4.20
C ASN A 91 10.13 -11.49 2.87
N LYS A 92 9.37 -12.38 2.21
CA LYS A 92 9.70 -12.92 0.90
C LYS A 92 9.18 -12.00 -0.20
N ILE A 93 8.00 -11.41 0.03
CA ILE A 93 7.32 -10.52 -0.92
C ILE A 93 7.12 -9.16 -0.25
N HIS A 94 7.56 -8.09 -0.91
CA HIS A 94 7.35 -6.73 -0.39
C HIS A 94 5.87 -6.35 -0.38
N ILE A 95 5.42 -5.69 0.70
CA ILE A 95 4.04 -5.20 0.82
C ILE A 95 4.02 -3.67 0.82
N LEU A 96 3.25 -3.09 -0.10
CA LEU A 96 2.88 -1.67 -0.08
C LEU A 96 1.44 -1.54 0.41
N ALA A 97 1.25 -0.91 1.55
CA ALA A 97 -0.05 -0.72 2.20
C ALA A 97 -0.50 0.74 2.09
N ILE A 98 -1.64 1.01 1.43
CA ILE A 98 -2.12 2.37 1.10
C ILE A 98 -3.33 2.72 1.96
N CYS A 99 -3.31 3.89 2.61
CA CYS A 99 -4.42 4.45 3.39
C CYS A 99 -5.00 3.45 4.40
N TYR A 100 -6.14 2.83 4.12
CA TYR A 100 -6.73 1.76 4.94
C TYR A 100 -5.73 0.61 5.17
N GLY A 101 -5.02 0.19 4.13
CA GLY A 101 -3.98 -0.85 4.24
C GLY A 101 -2.90 -0.46 5.26
N MET A 102 -2.40 0.78 5.23
CA MET A 102 -1.44 1.28 6.23
C MET A 102 -2.01 1.29 7.65
N GLN A 103 -3.26 1.74 7.80
CA GLN A 103 -3.95 1.77 9.09
C GLN A 103 -4.12 0.34 9.63
N TYR A 104 -4.47 -0.62 8.75
CA TYR A 104 -4.55 -2.04 9.11
C TYR A 104 -3.20 -2.59 9.62
N ILE A 105 -2.09 -2.25 8.96
CA ILE A 105 -0.74 -2.63 9.40
C ILE A 105 -0.41 -2.05 10.79
N ALA A 106 -0.75 -0.80 11.03
CA ALA A 106 -0.50 -0.14 12.32
C ALA A 106 -1.25 -0.83 13.49
N ILE A 107 -2.45 -1.36 13.23
CA ILE A 107 -3.23 -2.13 14.21
C ILE A 107 -2.69 -3.55 14.32
N ARG A 108 -2.52 -4.24 13.19
CA ARG A 108 -2.13 -5.66 13.13
C ARG A 108 -0.80 -5.95 13.81
N PHE A 109 0.17 -5.06 13.63
CA PHE A 109 1.51 -5.17 14.23
C PHE A 109 1.75 -4.20 15.39
N GLY A 110 0.68 -3.65 15.93
CA GLY A 110 0.70 -2.73 17.05
C GLY A 110 -0.52 -2.92 17.96
N ARG A 111 -1.33 -1.86 18.10
CA ARG A 111 -2.55 -1.85 18.93
C ARG A 111 -3.66 -1.07 18.22
N LEU A 112 -4.91 -1.38 18.53
CA LEU A 112 -6.07 -0.64 18.00
C LEU A 112 -5.97 0.87 18.27
N SER A 113 -5.48 1.26 19.44
CA SER A 113 -5.25 2.67 19.82
C SER A 113 -4.23 3.43 18.96
N ASN A 114 -3.50 2.73 18.07
CA ASN A 114 -2.57 3.36 17.14
C ASN A 114 -3.29 4.12 16.02
N VAL A 115 -4.54 3.76 15.76
CA VAL A 115 -5.39 4.44 14.78
C VAL A 115 -6.45 5.23 15.54
N ARG A 116 -6.59 6.50 15.21
CA ARG A 116 -7.62 7.38 15.78
C ARG A 116 -8.56 7.84 14.68
N THR A 117 -9.84 7.74 14.96
CA THR A 117 -10.87 8.42 14.21
C THR A 117 -10.84 9.88 14.58
N ARG A 118 -10.84 10.76 13.59
CA ARG A 118 -11.17 12.16 13.80
C ARG A 118 -12.68 12.34 13.61
N ASP A 119 -13.21 13.28 14.35
CA ASP A 119 -14.63 13.65 14.50
C ASP A 119 -15.59 13.07 13.44
N VAL A 120 -16.63 12.41 13.92
CA VAL A 120 -17.70 11.82 13.14
C VAL A 120 -18.17 12.82 12.07
N GLY A 121 -18.02 12.46 10.80
CA GLY A 121 -18.53 13.25 9.67
C GLY A 121 -17.48 13.98 8.83
N TYR A 122 -16.22 14.03 9.20
CA TYR A 122 -15.22 14.78 8.45
C TYR A 122 -14.31 13.87 7.59
N ILE A 123 -14.70 13.66 6.33
CA ILE A 123 -13.82 13.08 5.32
C ILE A 123 -12.74 14.09 4.96
N ARG A 124 -11.49 13.78 5.26
CA ARG A 124 -10.38 14.63 4.84
C ARG A 124 -10.00 14.34 3.40
N ASN A 125 -10.59 15.14 2.51
CA ASN A 125 -10.33 15.08 1.10
C ASN A 125 -9.52 16.31 0.68
N TYR A 126 -8.18 16.19 0.67
CA TYR A 126 -7.28 17.28 0.34
C TYR A 126 -6.05 16.80 -0.41
N ASP A 127 -5.44 17.72 -1.13
CA ASP A 127 -4.19 17.50 -1.83
C ASP A 127 -3.03 18.10 -1.08
N LYS A 128 -1.92 17.39 -1.01
CA LYS A 128 -0.70 17.90 -0.41
C LYS A 128 0.56 17.57 -1.22
N PRO A 129 1.42 18.57 -1.45
CA PRO A 129 2.73 18.31 -2.01
C PRO A 129 3.63 17.66 -0.94
N LEU A 130 4.24 16.53 -1.30
CA LEU A 130 5.21 15.81 -0.47
C LEU A 130 6.51 15.60 -1.25
N LYS A 131 7.65 15.72 -0.54
CA LYS A 131 8.94 15.21 -0.95
C LYS A 131 9.23 13.97 -0.10
N ILE A 132 9.49 12.83 -0.73
CA ILE A 132 9.82 11.58 -0.06
C ILE A 132 11.30 11.34 -0.24
N LYS A 133 12.03 11.04 0.85
CA LYS A 133 13.47 10.78 0.83
C LYS A 133 13.81 9.32 1.14
N TYR A 134 12.90 8.60 1.79
CA TYR A 134 13.12 7.21 2.21
C TYR A 134 11.81 6.42 2.11
N PRO A 135 11.82 5.14 1.73
CA PRO A 135 12.98 4.29 1.36
C PRO A 135 13.52 4.56 -0.04
N PHE A 136 12.88 5.45 -0.82
CA PHE A 136 13.30 5.90 -2.15
C PHE A 136 12.99 7.38 -2.32
N ASP A 137 13.76 8.05 -3.18
CA ASP A 137 13.59 9.49 -3.41
C ASP A 137 12.48 9.78 -4.41
N ILE A 138 11.61 10.72 -4.04
CA ILE A 138 10.64 11.34 -4.96
C ILE A 138 10.71 12.84 -4.80
N ILE A 139 10.83 13.54 -5.92
CA ILE A 139 10.74 15.01 -5.96
C ILE A 139 9.38 15.46 -5.42
N LYS A 140 9.32 16.69 -4.91
CA LYS A 140 8.08 17.27 -4.38
C LYS A 140 6.95 17.18 -5.40
N THR A 141 5.92 16.41 -5.12
CA THR A 141 4.74 16.24 -5.98
C THR A 141 3.47 16.15 -5.16
N LYS A 142 2.33 16.39 -5.81
CA LYS A 142 1.02 16.50 -5.17
C LYS A 142 0.37 15.12 -5.04
N TYR A 143 -0.04 14.76 -3.82
CA TYR A 143 -0.77 13.53 -3.53
C TYR A 143 -2.13 13.80 -2.93
N ARG A 144 -3.09 12.92 -3.23
CA ARG A 144 -4.43 12.94 -2.68
C ARG A 144 -4.47 12.25 -1.33
N TYR A 145 -5.11 12.90 -0.38
CA TYR A 145 -5.53 12.34 0.91
C TYR A 145 -7.05 12.23 0.91
N ASN A 146 -7.55 11.08 1.30
CA ASN A 146 -8.99 10.81 1.44
C ASN A 146 -9.17 9.79 2.56
N HIS A 147 -9.31 10.25 3.80
CA HIS A 147 -9.36 9.37 4.96
C HIS A 147 -10.07 10.03 6.15
N ASN A 148 -10.77 9.25 6.94
CA ASN A 148 -11.34 9.63 8.23
C ASN A 148 -10.42 9.25 9.39
N ASP A 149 -9.80 8.08 9.29
CA ASP A 149 -8.92 7.55 10.32
C ASP A 149 -7.46 7.90 10.02
N ILE A 150 -6.67 8.11 11.07
CA ILE A 150 -5.25 8.46 10.99
C ILE A 150 -4.42 7.54 11.88
N VAL A 151 -3.24 7.16 11.43
CA VAL A 151 -2.24 6.50 12.27
C VAL A 151 -1.52 7.57 13.09
N THR A 152 -1.55 7.43 14.41
CA THR A 152 -0.91 8.37 15.35
C THR A 152 0.30 7.76 16.05
N LYS A 153 0.31 6.44 16.20
CA LYS A 153 1.38 5.63 16.82
C LYS A 153 1.59 4.37 16.01
N VAL A 154 2.71 3.71 16.23
CA VAL A 154 3.05 2.41 15.62
C VAL A 154 3.59 1.46 16.68
N GLY A 155 3.65 0.17 16.36
CA GLY A 155 4.29 -0.85 17.18
C GLY A 155 5.81 -0.66 17.28
N LYS A 156 6.43 -1.24 18.30
CA LYS A 156 7.86 -1.07 18.64
C LYS A 156 8.83 -1.34 17.47
N ASN A 157 8.47 -2.24 16.56
CA ASN A 157 9.33 -2.66 15.45
C ASN A 157 9.02 -1.94 14.12
N ILE A 158 8.14 -0.94 14.13
CA ILE A 158 7.75 -0.18 12.94
C ILE A 158 8.39 1.20 13.00
N ASN A 159 9.16 1.55 11.98
CA ASN A 159 9.79 2.85 11.86
C ASN A 159 8.82 3.88 11.29
N VAL A 160 8.73 5.04 11.93
CA VAL A 160 8.04 6.22 11.39
C VAL A 160 8.99 6.91 10.44
N VAL A 161 8.66 6.84 9.14
CA VAL A 161 9.48 7.47 8.08
C VAL A 161 9.09 8.93 7.88
N MET A 162 7.80 9.23 7.92
CA MET A 162 7.29 10.60 7.79
C MET A 162 6.11 10.82 8.72
N LYS A 163 6.16 11.92 9.47
CA LYS A 163 5.09 12.34 10.38
C LYS A 163 4.78 13.81 10.19
N ARG A 164 3.51 14.17 10.27
CA ARG A 164 3.04 15.56 10.27
C ARG A 164 2.06 15.78 11.41
N LYS A 165 2.37 16.75 12.29
CA LYS A 165 1.57 16.97 13.50
C LYS A 165 1.33 15.63 14.22
N ASN A 166 0.07 15.22 14.32
CA ASN A 166 -0.35 13.98 15.00
C ASN A 166 -0.59 12.80 14.04
N MET A 167 -0.25 12.93 12.76
CA MET A 167 -0.50 11.91 11.75
C MET A 167 0.81 11.38 11.18
N ILE A 168 0.94 10.06 11.12
CA ILE A 168 2.01 9.38 10.41
C ILE A 168 1.59 9.24 8.94
N ASP A 169 2.38 9.80 8.04
CA ASP A 169 2.16 9.73 6.59
C ASP A 169 2.79 8.49 5.97
N ILE A 170 3.96 8.09 6.48
CA ILE A 170 4.73 6.94 5.97
C ILE A 170 5.30 6.17 7.15
N LEU A 171 5.10 4.88 7.15
CA LEU A 171 5.73 3.92 8.06
C LEU A 171 6.46 2.83 7.28
N TYR A 172 7.49 2.23 7.89
CA TYR A 172 8.19 1.10 7.32
C TYR A 172 8.47 0.02 8.37
N TYR A 173 7.91 -1.15 8.18
CA TYR A 173 8.18 -2.32 9.01
C TYR A 173 9.26 -3.18 8.35
N LYS A 174 10.53 -2.88 8.66
CA LYS A 174 11.71 -3.51 8.03
C LYS A 174 11.70 -5.03 8.17
N LYS A 175 11.37 -5.57 9.37
CA LYS A 175 11.36 -7.02 9.64
C LYS A 175 10.37 -7.79 8.76
N LYS A 176 9.29 -7.16 8.30
CA LYS A 176 8.25 -7.77 7.46
C LYS A 176 8.23 -7.21 6.05
N ASP A 177 9.16 -6.31 5.74
CA ASP A 177 9.26 -5.63 4.46
C ASP A 177 7.95 -4.97 4.01
N ILE A 178 7.31 -4.22 4.91
CA ILE A 178 6.04 -3.55 4.68
C ILE A 178 6.23 -2.05 4.69
N LEU A 179 5.93 -1.38 3.57
CA LEU A 179 5.83 0.07 3.47
C LEU A 179 4.37 0.49 3.54
N GLY A 180 4.03 1.33 4.52
CA GLY A 180 2.69 1.91 4.66
C GLY A 180 2.69 3.39 4.31
N ILE A 181 1.71 3.85 3.55
CA ILE A 181 1.51 5.25 3.17
C ILE A 181 0.05 5.67 3.38
N GLN A 182 -0.18 6.89 3.92
CA GLN A 182 -1.54 7.38 4.19
C GLN A 182 -2.19 8.02 2.96
N PHE A 183 -1.42 8.52 2.03
CA PHE A 183 -1.89 9.16 0.80
C PHE A 183 -2.11 8.16 -0.34
N HIS A 184 -2.78 8.61 -1.41
CA HIS A 184 -3.16 7.82 -2.57
C HIS A 184 -2.32 8.20 -3.80
N PRO A 185 -1.17 7.53 -4.06
CA PRO A 185 -0.38 7.83 -5.25
C PRO A 185 -1.11 7.47 -6.55
N GLU A 186 -2.00 6.47 -6.52
CA GLU A 186 -2.78 6.03 -7.68
C GLU A 186 -3.81 7.05 -8.15
N TYR A 187 -4.13 8.07 -7.35
CA TYR A 187 -5.20 9.01 -7.66
C TYR A 187 -4.88 9.90 -8.87
N TYR A 188 -3.66 10.46 -8.93
CA TYR A 188 -3.22 11.31 -10.03
C TYR A 188 -2.21 10.57 -10.92
N LYS A 189 -2.48 10.57 -12.25
CA LYS A 189 -1.63 9.90 -13.24
C LYS A 189 -0.15 10.32 -13.18
N LYS A 190 0.13 11.63 -13.01
CA LYS A 190 1.52 12.18 -12.98
C LYS A 190 2.25 11.75 -11.70
N SER A 191 1.70 12.06 -10.53
CA SER A 191 2.33 11.69 -9.25
C SER A 191 2.34 10.19 -9.01
N GLY A 192 1.31 9.45 -9.48
CA GLY A 192 1.30 8.00 -9.45
C GLY A 192 2.43 7.39 -10.24
N LYS A 193 2.66 7.84 -11.48
CA LYS A 193 3.80 7.36 -12.27
C LYS A 193 5.14 7.63 -11.60
N LEU A 194 5.34 8.83 -11.02
CA LEU A 194 6.56 9.15 -10.30
C LEU A 194 6.76 8.24 -9.11
N PHE A 195 5.73 8.06 -8.28
CA PHE A 195 5.77 7.20 -7.10
C PHE A 195 6.09 5.74 -7.47
N TYR A 196 5.28 5.15 -8.35
CA TYR A 196 5.43 3.73 -8.68
C TYR A 196 6.70 3.42 -9.46
N ASN A 197 7.19 4.34 -10.30
CA ASN A 197 8.49 4.15 -10.97
C ASN A 197 9.65 4.14 -9.96
N ALA A 198 9.65 5.07 -8.98
CA ALA A 198 10.65 5.11 -7.92
C ALA A 198 10.57 3.87 -7.03
N TRP A 199 9.36 3.47 -6.63
CA TRP A 199 9.11 2.28 -5.84
C TRP A 199 9.57 1.00 -6.55
N LEU A 200 9.22 0.81 -7.83
CA LEU A 200 9.64 -0.35 -8.63
C LEU A 200 11.15 -0.40 -8.85
N SER A 201 11.78 0.76 -9.05
CA SER A 201 13.24 0.85 -9.15
C SER A 201 13.91 0.43 -7.84
N TRP A 202 13.38 0.90 -6.71
CA TRP A 202 13.86 0.52 -5.39
C TRP A 202 13.70 -0.99 -5.13
N LEU A 203 12.54 -1.59 -5.44
CA LEU A 203 12.32 -3.04 -5.34
C LEU A 203 13.34 -3.83 -6.16
N SER A 204 13.58 -3.41 -7.40
CA SER A 204 14.52 -4.09 -8.28
C SER A 204 15.97 -4.08 -7.79
N ASN A 205 16.38 -3.02 -7.08
CA ASN A 205 17.73 -2.88 -6.56
C ASN A 205 17.97 -3.67 -5.27
N ARG A 206 16.91 -4.16 -4.61
CA ARG A 206 17.00 -5.01 -3.40
C ARG A 206 17.16 -6.48 -3.70
N ASN A 207 16.71 -6.91 -4.87
CA ASN A 207 16.73 -8.31 -5.31
C ASN A 207 18.00 -8.66 -6.13
N ASN A 208 18.93 -7.70 -6.21
CA ASN A 208 20.27 -7.86 -6.76
C ASN A 208 21.32 -7.81 -5.65
#